data_fa486c4698cd1f09bb33af5f96864b23
#
_entry.id   fa486c4698cd1f09bb33af5f96864b23
#
_cell.length_a   1.000
_cell.length_b   1.000
_cell.length_c   1.000
_cell.angle_alpha   90.00
_cell.angle_beta   90.00
_cell.angle_gamma   90.00
#
_symmetry.space_group_name_H-M   'P 1'
#
loop_
_entity.id
_entity.type
_entity.pdbx_description
1 polymer ?
#
loop_
_entity_poly.entity_id
_entity_poly.type
_entity_poly.pdbx_seq_one_letter_code
_entity_poly.pdbx_strand_id
1 'polypeptide(L)'
;SFKVVGIIENPLIFTMDGDINEIDNSRLDTILYFNKNSNLPLTTAYIKLNSLNNHSYFKNDYIDIVNDNISILSNKLNNENYVYLTLKETKSYAFITEIDDKIDVIAIMFPIFFIAVVALVILTTMTRLISDERKIIGCYKSLGYNNISILGKYIIYATSCAFLGITVGLISGAYILPNIIYNVFKKILFLPKITSKINVTLGIYSAIFMFVAIILVTFYVTWKEIKEKPANLFQAKAPKAGKT
;
A
#
# COMPACT_ATOMS: atom_id res chain seq x y z
N SER A 1 21.47 -34.91 -30.68
CA SER A 1 20.98 -33.54 -30.93
C SER A 1 19.50 -33.48 -30.68
N PHE A 2 19.05 -32.50 -29.92
CA PHE A 2 17.62 -32.26 -29.65
C PHE A 2 17.13 -31.16 -30.58
N LYS A 3 15.88 -31.28 -31.07
CA LYS A 3 15.22 -30.24 -31.86
C LYS A 3 14.29 -29.44 -30.96
N VAL A 4 14.50 -28.13 -30.86
CA VAL A 4 13.59 -27.24 -30.15
C VAL A 4 12.29 -27.16 -30.96
N VAL A 5 11.18 -27.54 -30.34
CA VAL A 5 9.82 -27.55 -30.94
C VAL A 5 8.99 -26.35 -30.51
N GLY A 6 9.36 -25.66 -29.46
CA GLY A 6 8.65 -24.47 -28.97
C GLY A 6 9.33 -23.84 -27.77
N ILE A 7 8.93 -22.61 -27.47
CA ILE A 7 9.32 -21.88 -26.28
C ILE A 7 8.06 -21.73 -25.44
N ILE A 8 8.15 -22.03 -24.16
CA ILE A 8 7.02 -21.94 -23.21
C ILE A 8 7.37 -21.00 -22.07
N GLU A 9 6.38 -20.31 -21.55
CA GLU A 9 6.50 -19.53 -20.31
C GLU A 9 6.17 -20.45 -19.12
N ASN A 10 7.07 -20.51 -18.13
CA ASN A 10 6.81 -21.25 -16.91
C ASN A 10 6.19 -20.30 -15.87
N PRO A 11 4.94 -20.55 -15.42
CA PRO A 11 4.28 -19.66 -14.47
C PRO A 11 4.88 -19.71 -13.05
N LEU A 12 5.85 -20.57 -12.80
CA LEU A 12 6.58 -20.65 -11.52
C LEU A 12 7.83 -19.79 -11.51
N ILE A 13 8.25 -19.25 -12.67
CA ILE A 13 9.48 -18.46 -12.83
C ILE A 13 9.08 -17.05 -13.23
N PHE A 14 9.31 -16.09 -12.34
CA PHE A 14 8.93 -14.70 -12.54
C PHE A 14 10.11 -13.77 -12.87
N THR A 15 11.36 -14.18 -12.61
CA THR A 15 12.55 -13.35 -12.81
C THR A 15 13.06 -13.40 -14.25
N MET A 16 13.40 -12.23 -14.83
CA MET A 16 13.97 -12.15 -16.19
C MET A 16 15.46 -12.46 -16.25
N ASP A 17 16.18 -12.31 -15.15
CA ASP A 17 17.65 -12.46 -15.09
C ASP A 17 18.16 -13.91 -15.07
N GLY A 18 17.35 -14.84 -15.52
CA GLY A 18 17.63 -16.27 -15.47
C GLY A 18 17.14 -16.86 -14.13
N ASP A 19 16.85 -18.14 -14.17
CA ASP A 19 16.42 -18.85 -12.97
C ASP A 19 17.65 -19.27 -12.14
N ILE A 20 17.41 -19.49 -10.87
CA ILE A 20 18.42 -20.01 -9.96
C ILE A 20 17.97 -21.39 -9.55
N ASN A 21 18.89 -22.35 -9.61
CA ASN A 21 18.60 -23.68 -9.08
C ASN A 21 18.23 -23.58 -7.60
N GLU A 22 17.03 -24.04 -7.26
CA GLU A 22 16.47 -23.97 -5.92
C GLU A 22 17.30 -24.76 -4.88
N ILE A 23 18.11 -25.73 -5.35
CA ILE A 23 18.86 -26.63 -4.49
C ILE A 23 20.24 -26.09 -4.14
N ASP A 24 21.00 -25.64 -5.17
CA ASP A 24 22.43 -25.28 -5.01
C ASP A 24 22.75 -23.81 -5.24
N ASN A 25 21.74 -22.97 -5.48
CA ASN A 25 21.92 -21.55 -5.81
C ASN A 25 22.68 -21.24 -7.10
N SER A 26 22.94 -22.22 -7.95
CA SER A 26 23.58 -21.99 -9.22
C SER A 26 22.66 -21.27 -10.19
N ARG A 27 23.23 -20.40 -11.03
CA ARG A 27 22.46 -19.71 -12.08
C ARG A 27 22.11 -20.69 -13.19
N LEU A 28 20.86 -20.74 -13.57
CA LEU A 28 20.36 -21.52 -14.70
C LEU A 28 20.25 -20.60 -15.93
N ASP A 29 21.00 -20.88 -16.95
CA ASP A 29 20.93 -20.15 -18.22
C ASP A 29 19.72 -20.57 -19.06
N THR A 30 19.33 -21.85 -18.95
CA THR A 30 18.23 -22.42 -19.76
C THR A 30 17.60 -23.61 -19.06
N ILE A 31 16.27 -23.68 -19.11
CA ILE A 31 15.50 -24.84 -18.65
C ILE A 31 14.92 -25.55 -19.87
N LEU A 32 15.18 -26.85 -19.98
CA LEU A 32 14.69 -27.67 -21.06
C LEU A 32 13.58 -28.60 -20.57
N TYR A 33 12.44 -28.55 -21.24
CA TYR A 33 11.32 -29.44 -20.98
C TYR A 33 11.28 -30.54 -22.05
N PHE A 34 11.31 -31.79 -21.63
CA PHE A 34 11.31 -32.95 -22.52
C PHE A 34 9.96 -33.64 -22.53
N ASN A 35 9.64 -34.32 -23.64
CA ASN A 35 8.44 -35.11 -23.71
C ASN A 35 8.50 -36.28 -22.68
N LYS A 36 7.36 -36.66 -22.13
CA LYS A 36 7.19 -37.78 -21.17
C LYS A 36 7.83 -39.10 -21.64
N ASN A 37 7.92 -39.31 -22.98
CA ASN A 37 8.50 -40.52 -23.57
C ASN A 37 10.01 -40.47 -23.72
N SER A 38 10.70 -39.40 -23.27
CA SER A 38 12.14 -39.35 -23.24
C SER A 38 12.68 -40.23 -22.11
N ASN A 39 13.64 -41.12 -22.40
CA ASN A 39 14.30 -41.97 -21.38
C ASN A 39 15.27 -41.20 -20.48
N LEU A 40 14.89 -40.01 -20.04
CA LEU A 40 15.68 -39.21 -19.12
C LEU A 40 15.27 -39.50 -17.67
N PRO A 41 16.22 -39.49 -16.72
CA PRO A 41 15.87 -39.67 -15.31
C PRO A 41 15.00 -38.49 -14.84
N LEU A 42 13.90 -38.80 -14.17
CA LEU A 42 13.04 -37.79 -13.55
C LEU A 42 13.69 -37.31 -12.26
N THR A 43 14.00 -36.05 -12.18
CA THR A 43 14.66 -35.42 -11.02
C THR A 43 13.70 -34.63 -10.15
N THR A 44 12.56 -34.19 -10.69
CA THR A 44 11.60 -33.31 -10.00
C THR A 44 10.18 -33.75 -10.26
N ALA A 45 9.36 -33.78 -9.21
CA ALA A 45 7.94 -34.05 -9.29
C ALA A 45 7.14 -32.84 -8.78
N TYR A 46 6.24 -32.31 -9.61
CA TYR A 46 5.31 -31.25 -9.21
C TYR A 46 4.01 -31.89 -8.71
N ILE A 47 3.63 -31.58 -7.48
CA ILE A 47 2.46 -32.13 -6.84
C ILE A 47 1.45 -31.02 -6.59
N LYS A 48 0.24 -31.16 -7.14
CA LYS A 48 -0.89 -30.29 -6.85
C LYS A 48 -1.76 -30.92 -5.78
N LEU A 49 -1.93 -30.23 -4.66
CA LEU A 49 -2.80 -30.66 -3.57
C LEU A 49 -4.25 -30.24 -3.85
N ASN A 50 -5.15 -31.22 -3.97
CA ASN A 50 -6.57 -30.97 -4.20
C ASN A 50 -7.25 -30.29 -2.99
N SER A 51 -6.73 -30.48 -1.80
CA SER A 51 -7.18 -29.84 -0.56
C SER A 51 -7.02 -28.31 -0.57
N LEU A 52 -6.17 -27.78 -1.44
CA LEU A 52 -5.89 -26.34 -1.54
C LEU A 52 -6.79 -25.59 -2.54
N ASN A 53 -7.65 -26.27 -3.30
CA ASN A 53 -8.44 -25.63 -4.37
C ASN A 53 -9.31 -24.44 -3.90
N ASN A 54 -9.71 -24.40 -2.63
CA ASN A 54 -10.56 -23.38 -2.04
C ASN A 54 -9.82 -22.50 -1.00
N HIS A 55 -8.52 -22.70 -0.79
CA HIS A 55 -7.73 -21.96 0.16
C HIS A 55 -6.88 -20.90 -0.55
N SER A 56 -6.88 -19.68 0.00
CA SER A 56 -6.01 -18.62 -0.52
C SER A 56 -4.58 -18.87 -0.05
N TYR A 57 -3.64 -18.73 -0.97
CA TYR A 57 -2.20 -18.77 -0.72
C TYR A 57 -1.74 -17.83 0.42
N PHE A 58 -2.42 -16.70 0.59
CA PHE A 58 -2.08 -15.67 1.61
C PHE A 58 -2.60 -15.99 3.02
N LYS A 59 -3.40 -17.04 3.20
CA LYS A 59 -3.90 -17.43 4.51
C LYS A 59 -2.94 -18.38 5.24
N ASN A 60 -2.94 -18.29 6.57
CA ASN A 60 -2.13 -19.18 7.42
C ASN A 60 -2.53 -20.64 7.27
N ASP A 61 -3.83 -20.92 7.07
CA ASP A 61 -4.34 -22.28 6.85
C ASP A 61 -3.66 -22.98 5.66
N TYR A 62 -3.18 -22.23 4.67
CA TYR A 62 -2.45 -22.79 3.53
C TYR A 62 -1.16 -23.49 3.96
N ILE A 63 -0.39 -22.87 4.86
CA ILE A 63 0.89 -23.43 5.33
C ILE A 63 0.65 -24.71 6.12
N ASP A 64 -0.36 -24.71 6.99
CA ASP A 64 -0.68 -25.87 7.83
C ASP A 64 -1.07 -27.07 6.96
N ILE A 65 -1.96 -26.87 5.97
CA ILE A 65 -2.37 -27.92 5.03
C ILE A 65 -1.18 -28.46 4.23
N VAL A 66 -0.28 -27.58 3.79
CA VAL A 66 0.91 -28.01 3.04
C VAL A 66 1.84 -28.83 3.90
N ASN A 67 2.13 -28.40 5.12
CA ASN A 67 3.01 -29.11 6.06
C ASN A 67 2.46 -30.48 6.45
N ASP A 68 1.14 -30.59 6.68
CA ASP A 68 0.48 -31.86 6.95
C ASP A 68 0.63 -32.83 5.77
N ASN A 69 0.45 -32.35 4.54
CA ASN A 69 0.62 -33.20 3.36
C ASN A 69 2.09 -33.60 3.13
N ILE A 70 3.06 -32.71 3.41
CA ILE A 70 4.48 -33.05 3.36
C ILE A 70 4.80 -34.15 4.37
N SER A 71 4.29 -34.08 5.59
CA SER A 71 4.52 -35.08 6.60
C SER A 71 3.94 -36.48 6.19
N ILE A 72 2.76 -36.49 5.56
CA ILE A 72 2.15 -37.71 5.01
C ILE A 72 3.00 -38.27 3.86
N LEU A 73 3.50 -37.40 2.97
CA LEU A 73 4.34 -37.85 1.85
C LEU A 73 5.70 -38.36 2.33
N SER A 74 6.32 -37.70 3.26
CA SER A 74 7.60 -38.08 3.86
C SER A 74 7.49 -39.50 4.50
N ASN A 75 6.42 -39.71 5.26
CA ASN A 75 6.15 -41.03 5.89
C ASN A 75 5.88 -42.15 4.88
N LYS A 76 5.23 -41.81 3.73
CA LYS A 76 4.92 -42.83 2.70
C LYS A 76 6.14 -43.16 1.81
N LEU A 77 7.00 -42.21 1.55
CA LEU A 77 8.13 -42.35 0.65
C LEU A 77 9.33 -43.02 1.36
N ASN A 78 9.36 -43.01 2.69
CA ASN A 78 10.36 -43.68 3.55
C ASN A 78 11.81 -43.42 3.11
N ASN A 79 12.09 -42.24 2.53
CA ASN A 79 13.36 -41.96 1.87
C ASN A 79 13.88 -40.59 2.29
N GLU A 80 15.04 -40.57 2.91
CA GLU A 80 15.73 -39.39 3.42
C GLU A 80 16.35 -38.52 2.32
N ASN A 81 16.29 -38.96 1.06
CA ASN A 81 16.96 -38.28 -0.06
C ASN A 81 16.07 -37.32 -0.88
N TYR A 82 14.82 -37.08 -0.46
CA TYR A 82 13.95 -36.13 -1.12
C TYR A 82 13.97 -34.76 -0.45
N VAL A 83 14.10 -33.71 -1.25
CA VAL A 83 13.92 -32.33 -0.82
C VAL A 83 12.49 -31.91 -1.19
N TYR A 84 11.73 -31.50 -0.19
CA TYR A 84 10.38 -30.98 -0.38
C TYR A 84 10.43 -29.46 -0.44
N LEU A 85 10.02 -28.89 -1.56
CA LEU A 85 9.95 -27.44 -1.73
C LEU A 85 8.49 -27.02 -1.83
N THR A 86 8.07 -26.14 -0.95
CA THR A 86 6.75 -25.53 -1.01
C THR A 86 6.77 -24.34 -1.98
N LEU A 87 5.63 -23.95 -2.49
CA LEU A 87 5.53 -22.79 -3.37
C LEU A 87 6.11 -21.52 -2.71
N LYS A 88 5.98 -21.37 -1.39
CA LYS A 88 6.52 -20.21 -0.64
C LYS A 88 8.05 -20.22 -0.55
N GLU A 89 8.67 -21.37 -0.60
CA GLU A 89 10.13 -21.53 -0.53
C GLU A 89 10.80 -21.38 -1.90
N THR A 90 10.02 -21.42 -2.99
CA THR A 90 10.57 -21.13 -4.30
C THR A 90 11.05 -19.68 -4.36
N LYS A 91 12.24 -19.45 -4.93
CA LYS A 91 12.88 -18.12 -4.95
C LYS A 91 12.04 -17.05 -5.65
N SER A 92 11.37 -17.44 -6.74
CA SER A 92 10.48 -16.53 -7.45
C SER A 92 9.33 -16.02 -6.58
N TYR A 93 8.74 -16.90 -5.77
CA TYR A 93 7.69 -16.52 -4.83
C TYR A 93 8.23 -15.78 -3.61
N ALA A 94 9.36 -16.23 -3.05
CA ALA A 94 10.03 -15.53 -1.95
C ALA A 94 10.36 -14.07 -2.33
N PHE A 95 10.84 -13.85 -3.54
CA PHE A 95 11.11 -12.51 -4.06
C PHE A 95 9.86 -11.63 -4.15
N ILE A 96 8.74 -12.19 -4.65
CA ILE A 96 7.47 -11.45 -4.71
C ILE A 96 6.94 -11.15 -3.30
N THR A 97 7.02 -12.10 -2.37
CA THR A 97 6.59 -11.90 -0.98
C THR A 97 7.43 -10.82 -0.29
N GLU A 98 8.75 -10.82 -0.50
CA GLU A 98 9.64 -9.78 0.02
C GLU A 98 9.30 -8.38 -0.52
N ILE A 99 8.91 -8.28 -1.79
CA ILE A 99 8.44 -7.02 -2.38
C ILE A 99 7.11 -6.59 -1.76
N ASP A 100 6.18 -7.53 -1.58
CA ASP A 100 4.86 -7.28 -0.98
C ASP A 100 4.99 -6.74 0.45
N ASP A 101 5.80 -7.39 1.28
CA ASP A 101 6.10 -6.95 2.65
C ASP A 101 6.71 -5.52 2.68
N LYS A 102 7.60 -5.20 1.75
CA LYS A 102 8.19 -3.85 1.64
C LYS A 102 7.15 -2.82 1.21
N ILE A 103 6.26 -3.18 0.28
CA ILE A 103 5.16 -2.30 -0.16
C ILE A 103 4.20 -2.04 1.00
N ASP A 104 3.87 -3.04 1.82
CA ASP A 104 3.00 -2.89 2.98
C ASP A 104 3.56 -1.89 4.00
N VAL A 105 4.85 -1.97 4.30
CA VAL A 105 5.53 -1.00 5.18
C VAL A 105 5.42 0.41 4.61
N ILE A 106 5.67 0.59 3.33
CA ILE A 106 5.56 1.88 2.65
C ILE A 106 4.10 2.37 2.69
N ALA A 107 3.14 1.50 2.42
CA ALA A 107 1.71 1.81 2.42
C ALA A 107 1.19 2.32 3.77
N ILE A 108 1.83 1.95 4.88
CA ILE A 108 1.50 2.45 6.22
C ILE A 108 2.26 3.74 6.53
N MET A 109 3.56 3.79 6.25
CA MET A 109 4.41 4.93 6.62
C MET A 109 4.09 6.21 5.85
N PHE A 110 3.83 6.09 4.55
CA PHE A 110 3.56 7.26 3.69
C PHE A 110 2.31 8.06 4.12
N PRO A 111 1.13 7.45 4.36
CA PRO A 111 -0.03 8.20 4.82
C PRO A 111 0.22 8.92 6.15
N ILE A 112 0.93 8.32 7.09
CA ILE A 112 1.26 8.96 8.38
C ILE A 112 2.12 10.20 8.15
N PHE A 113 3.16 10.09 7.33
CA PHE A 113 4.01 11.21 6.97
C PHE A 113 3.23 12.33 6.28
N PHE A 114 2.40 12.00 5.29
CA PHE A 114 1.60 12.99 4.59
C PHE A 114 0.55 13.66 5.47
N ILE A 115 -0.05 12.94 6.43
CA ILE A 115 -0.95 13.56 7.42
C ILE A 115 -0.20 14.62 8.25
N ALA A 116 1.04 14.35 8.66
CA ALA A 116 1.85 15.32 9.38
C ALA A 116 2.13 16.57 8.53
N VAL A 117 2.47 16.39 7.25
CA VAL A 117 2.68 17.49 6.31
C VAL A 117 1.39 18.29 6.09
N VAL A 118 0.26 17.62 5.86
CA VAL A 118 -1.05 18.27 5.68
C VAL A 118 -1.44 19.03 6.94
N ALA A 119 -1.20 18.48 8.14
CA ALA A 119 -1.45 19.17 9.40
C ALA A 119 -0.66 20.46 9.52
N LEU A 120 0.61 20.44 9.12
CA LEU A 120 1.46 21.65 9.11
C LEU A 120 0.95 22.70 8.12
N VAL A 121 0.57 22.29 6.92
CA VAL A 121 0.00 23.18 5.90
C VAL A 121 -1.31 23.80 6.36
N ILE A 122 -2.20 23.01 6.96
CA ILE A 122 -3.46 23.50 7.52
C ILE A 122 -3.18 24.50 8.64
N LEU A 123 -2.26 24.17 9.56
CA LEU A 123 -1.87 25.05 10.65
C LEU A 123 -1.42 26.42 10.14
N THR A 124 -0.49 26.42 9.19
CA THR A 124 0.04 27.69 8.63
C THR A 124 -1.02 28.46 7.86
N THR A 125 -1.79 27.79 6.99
CA THR A 125 -2.82 28.40 6.14
C THR A 125 -3.97 28.97 6.98
N MET A 126 -4.49 28.18 7.94
CA MET A 126 -5.61 28.64 8.78
C MET A 126 -5.18 29.74 9.75
N THR A 127 -4.01 29.65 10.34
CA THR A 127 -3.49 30.75 11.19
C THR A 127 -3.37 32.04 10.40
N ARG A 128 -2.85 31.98 9.17
CA ARG A 128 -2.77 33.15 8.28
C ARG A 128 -4.14 33.68 7.90
N LEU A 129 -5.03 32.82 7.42
CA LEU A 129 -6.39 33.20 7.03
C LEU A 129 -7.17 33.87 8.16
N ILE A 130 -7.11 33.30 9.37
CA ILE A 130 -7.76 33.90 10.55
C ILE A 130 -7.09 35.20 10.95
N SER A 131 -5.76 35.31 10.84
CA SER A 131 -5.03 36.53 11.13
C SER A 131 -5.44 37.65 10.18
N ASP A 132 -5.59 37.38 8.89
CA ASP A 132 -6.02 38.35 7.87
C ASP A 132 -7.49 38.79 8.11
N GLU A 133 -8.35 37.88 8.58
CA GLU A 133 -9.77 38.16 8.87
C GLU A 133 -10.04 38.61 10.32
N ARG A 134 -9.02 38.85 11.16
CA ARG A 134 -9.20 39.18 12.60
C ARG A 134 -10.21 40.28 12.87
N LYS A 135 -10.19 41.35 12.11
CA LYS A 135 -11.13 42.47 12.25
C LYS A 135 -12.56 42.07 12.00
N ILE A 136 -12.79 41.25 10.97
CA ILE A 136 -14.11 40.71 10.61
C ILE A 136 -14.62 39.79 11.72
N ILE A 137 -13.75 38.91 12.23
CA ILE A 137 -14.09 38.02 13.37
C ILE A 137 -14.44 38.85 14.62
N GLY A 138 -13.69 39.93 14.87
CA GLY A 138 -13.99 40.90 15.95
C GLY A 138 -15.40 41.51 15.81
N CYS A 139 -15.77 41.95 14.61
CA CYS A 139 -17.10 42.46 14.30
C CYS A 139 -18.20 41.41 14.54
N TYR A 140 -18.03 40.18 14.06
CA TYR A 140 -19.01 39.12 14.32
C TYR A 140 -19.21 38.86 15.81
N LYS A 141 -18.12 38.83 16.57
CA LYS A 141 -18.21 38.67 18.04
C LYS A 141 -18.90 39.83 18.72
N SER A 142 -18.67 41.07 18.29
CA SER A 142 -19.32 42.26 18.80
C SER A 142 -20.82 42.29 18.49
N LEU A 143 -21.26 41.66 17.39
CA LEU A 143 -22.65 41.46 17.02
C LEU A 143 -23.30 40.27 17.75
N GLY A 144 -22.57 39.58 18.65
CA GLY A 144 -23.11 38.48 19.45
C GLY A 144 -23.01 37.09 18.81
N TYR A 145 -22.30 36.95 17.69
CA TYR A 145 -22.08 35.61 17.11
C TYR A 145 -21.25 34.72 18.03
N ASN A 146 -21.70 33.48 18.21
CA ASN A 146 -20.97 32.50 19.00
C ASN A 146 -19.68 32.02 18.24
N ASN A 147 -18.67 31.68 19.03
CA ASN A 147 -17.41 31.12 18.50
C ASN A 147 -17.64 29.90 17.59
N ILE A 148 -18.62 29.05 17.87
CA ILE A 148 -18.96 27.88 17.06
C ILE A 148 -19.48 28.28 15.67
N SER A 149 -20.31 29.33 15.60
CA SER A 149 -20.84 29.83 14.32
C SER A 149 -19.73 30.38 13.43
N ILE A 150 -18.79 31.11 14.03
CA ILE A 150 -17.60 31.64 13.33
C ILE A 150 -16.69 30.50 12.88
N LEU A 151 -16.45 29.49 13.73
CA LEU A 151 -15.67 28.30 13.42
C LEU A 151 -16.27 27.54 12.24
N GLY A 152 -17.59 27.43 12.16
CA GLY A 152 -18.31 26.74 11.10
C GLY A 152 -17.90 27.20 9.69
N LYS A 153 -17.69 28.51 9.49
CA LYS A 153 -17.20 29.07 8.21
C LYS A 153 -15.89 28.41 7.77
N TYR A 154 -14.93 28.32 8.67
CA TYR A 154 -13.58 27.76 8.36
C TYR A 154 -13.61 26.23 8.20
N ILE A 155 -14.45 25.55 8.98
CA ILE A 155 -14.64 24.11 8.84
C ILE A 155 -15.27 23.79 7.47
N ILE A 156 -16.31 24.51 7.06
CA ILE A 156 -16.96 24.31 5.75
C ILE A 156 -15.93 24.51 4.62
N TYR A 157 -15.13 25.57 4.71
CA TYR A 157 -14.07 25.82 3.75
C TYR A 157 -13.07 24.67 3.67
N ALA A 158 -12.52 24.24 4.80
CA ALA A 158 -11.55 23.14 4.84
C ALA A 158 -12.16 21.81 4.39
N THR A 159 -13.40 21.53 4.78
CA THR A 159 -14.14 20.34 4.40
C THR A 159 -14.38 20.26 2.90
N SER A 160 -14.78 21.38 2.27
CA SER A 160 -14.98 21.42 0.81
C SER A 160 -13.68 21.16 0.04
N CYS A 161 -12.57 21.80 0.45
CA CYS A 161 -11.26 21.55 -0.14
C CYS A 161 -10.81 20.11 0.08
N ALA A 162 -11.00 19.55 1.29
CA ALA A 162 -10.65 18.17 1.61
C ALA A 162 -11.45 17.17 0.77
N PHE A 163 -12.74 17.39 0.62
CA PHE A 163 -13.62 16.53 -0.18
C PHE A 163 -13.15 16.47 -1.66
N LEU A 164 -12.90 17.63 -2.25
CA LEU A 164 -12.38 17.69 -3.63
C LEU A 164 -11.02 17.01 -3.76
N GLY A 165 -10.10 17.32 -2.86
CA GLY A 165 -8.75 16.74 -2.87
C GLY A 165 -8.74 15.23 -2.70
N ILE A 166 -9.51 14.70 -1.75
CA ILE A 166 -9.62 13.26 -1.50
C ILE A 166 -10.27 12.55 -2.70
N THR A 167 -11.32 13.12 -3.27
CA THR A 167 -12.01 12.51 -4.43
C THR A 167 -11.08 12.43 -5.65
N VAL A 168 -10.41 13.53 -5.99
CA VAL A 168 -9.45 13.56 -7.10
C VAL A 168 -8.26 12.64 -6.80
N GLY A 169 -7.74 12.65 -5.57
CA GLY A 169 -6.63 11.82 -5.15
C GLY A 169 -6.93 10.33 -5.22
N LEU A 170 -8.11 9.90 -4.76
CA LEU A 170 -8.53 8.49 -4.85
C LEU A 170 -8.70 8.02 -6.29
N ILE A 171 -9.36 8.80 -7.12
CA ILE A 171 -9.60 8.44 -8.52
C ILE A 171 -8.26 8.34 -9.26
N SER A 172 -7.41 9.37 -9.16
CA SER A 172 -6.11 9.37 -9.83
C SER A 172 -5.18 8.28 -9.30
N GLY A 173 -5.12 8.08 -7.98
CA GLY A 173 -4.31 7.05 -7.34
C GLY A 173 -4.73 5.64 -7.75
N ALA A 174 -6.03 5.36 -7.79
CA ALA A 174 -6.56 4.06 -8.18
C ALA A 174 -6.24 3.66 -9.63
N TYR A 175 -6.17 4.63 -10.55
CA TYR A 175 -5.91 4.34 -11.96
C TYR A 175 -4.43 4.50 -12.35
N ILE A 176 -3.75 5.52 -11.83
CA ILE A 176 -2.39 5.87 -12.28
C ILE A 176 -1.36 4.98 -11.58
N LEU A 177 -1.47 4.81 -10.26
CA LEU A 177 -0.46 4.14 -9.46
C LEU A 177 -0.24 2.67 -9.84
N PRO A 178 -1.29 1.82 -10.00
CA PRO A 178 -1.11 0.43 -10.42
C PRO A 178 -0.43 0.29 -11.78
N ASN A 179 -0.76 1.18 -12.73
CA ASN A 179 -0.16 1.15 -14.06
C ASN A 179 1.33 1.53 -14.04
N ILE A 180 1.72 2.51 -13.23
CA ILE A 180 3.13 2.90 -13.07
C ILE A 180 3.90 1.73 -12.44
N ILE A 181 3.40 1.18 -11.33
CA ILE A 181 4.03 0.06 -10.64
C ILE A 181 4.19 -1.13 -11.59
N TYR A 182 3.14 -1.51 -12.30
CA TYR A 182 3.20 -2.58 -13.28
C TYR A 182 4.26 -2.36 -14.35
N ASN A 183 4.32 -1.18 -14.94
CA ASN A 183 5.29 -0.89 -15.98
C ASN A 183 6.74 -0.94 -15.48
N VAL A 184 6.98 -0.62 -14.21
CA VAL A 184 8.29 -0.77 -13.58
C VAL A 184 8.63 -2.24 -13.38
N PHE A 185 7.72 -3.00 -12.77
CA PHE A 185 7.95 -4.42 -12.48
C PHE A 185 8.00 -5.30 -13.72
N LYS A 186 7.23 -4.96 -14.78
CA LYS A 186 7.28 -5.68 -16.07
C LYS A 186 8.65 -5.67 -16.72
N LYS A 187 9.54 -4.74 -16.36
CA LYS A 187 10.91 -4.70 -16.87
C LYS A 187 11.85 -5.69 -16.16
N ILE A 188 11.45 -6.19 -15.01
CA ILE A 188 12.28 -7.04 -14.13
C ILE A 188 11.66 -8.43 -14.00
N LEU A 189 10.33 -8.52 -14.10
CA LEU A 189 9.56 -9.73 -13.87
C LEU A 189 8.67 -10.06 -15.08
N PHE A 190 8.54 -11.34 -15.36
CA PHE A 190 7.52 -11.86 -16.27
C PHE A 190 6.15 -11.83 -15.59
N LEU A 191 5.47 -10.70 -15.64
CA LEU A 191 4.15 -10.54 -15.04
C LEU A 191 3.06 -10.80 -16.07
N PRO A 192 2.02 -11.59 -15.73
CA PRO A 192 0.83 -11.72 -16.55
C PRO A 192 0.09 -10.36 -16.66
N LYS A 193 -0.81 -10.24 -17.63
CA LYS A 193 -1.63 -9.02 -17.75
C LYS A 193 -2.38 -8.76 -16.44
N ILE A 194 -2.22 -7.55 -15.90
CA ILE A 194 -2.91 -7.16 -14.67
C ILE A 194 -4.42 -7.13 -14.91
N THR A 195 -5.13 -7.85 -14.08
CA THR A 195 -6.52 -7.57 -13.73
C THR A 195 -6.51 -6.89 -12.36
N SER A 196 -6.24 -5.58 -12.30
CA SER A 196 -6.25 -4.88 -11.02
C SER A 196 -7.67 -4.84 -10.47
N LYS A 197 -7.91 -5.59 -9.41
CA LYS A 197 -9.13 -5.46 -8.61
C LYS A 197 -8.89 -4.37 -7.58
N ILE A 198 -9.42 -3.18 -7.85
CA ILE A 198 -9.38 -2.07 -6.89
C ILE A 198 -10.21 -2.47 -5.67
N ASN A 199 -9.60 -2.51 -4.52
CA ASN A 199 -10.34 -2.72 -3.27
C ASN A 199 -11.00 -1.41 -2.84
N VAL A 200 -12.22 -1.18 -3.34
CA VAL A 200 -13.01 0.02 -3.05
C VAL A 200 -13.22 0.22 -1.55
N THR A 201 -13.37 -0.86 -0.80
CA THR A 201 -13.59 -0.82 0.65
C THR A 201 -12.41 -0.18 1.38
N LEU A 202 -11.17 -0.60 1.07
CA LEU A 202 -9.96 0.01 1.62
C LEU A 202 -9.83 1.48 1.21
N GLY A 203 -10.18 1.81 -0.05
CA GLY A 203 -10.20 3.19 -0.53
C GLY A 203 -11.15 4.08 0.27
N ILE A 204 -12.35 3.60 0.58
CA ILE A 204 -13.33 4.34 1.39
C ILE A 204 -12.83 4.53 2.83
N TYR A 205 -12.26 3.49 3.47
CA TYR A 205 -11.73 3.62 4.82
C TYR A 205 -10.58 4.63 4.90
N SER A 206 -9.66 4.60 3.94
CA SER A 206 -8.56 5.57 3.88
C SER A 206 -9.07 7.00 3.65
N ALA A 207 -10.09 7.19 2.80
CA ALA A 207 -10.73 8.48 2.58
C ALA A 207 -11.37 9.04 3.85
N ILE A 208 -12.14 8.22 4.55
CA ILE A 208 -12.80 8.61 5.81
C ILE A 208 -11.74 8.98 6.86
N PHE A 209 -10.70 8.17 6.99
CA PHE A 209 -9.61 8.43 7.93
C PHE A 209 -8.92 9.77 7.66
N MET A 210 -8.54 10.04 6.41
CA MET A 210 -7.94 11.31 6.00
C MET A 210 -8.88 12.50 6.22
N PHE A 211 -10.16 12.34 5.88
CA PHE A 211 -11.16 13.38 6.04
C PHE A 211 -11.35 13.76 7.52
N VAL A 212 -11.46 12.77 8.40
CA VAL A 212 -11.57 12.99 9.84
C VAL A 212 -10.30 13.66 10.38
N ALA A 213 -9.12 13.23 9.96
CA ALA A 213 -7.85 13.83 10.37
C ALA A 213 -7.78 15.32 10.00
N ILE A 214 -8.16 15.68 8.77
CA ILE A 214 -8.17 17.08 8.30
C ILE A 214 -9.16 17.93 9.13
N ILE A 215 -10.36 17.43 9.39
CA ILE A 215 -11.36 18.14 10.20
C ILE A 215 -10.85 18.36 11.63
N LEU A 216 -10.26 17.35 12.26
CA LEU A 216 -9.74 17.47 13.62
C LEU A 216 -8.61 18.50 13.72
N VAL A 217 -7.67 18.48 12.77
CA VAL A 217 -6.59 19.46 12.73
C VAL A 217 -7.13 20.87 12.49
N THR A 218 -8.05 21.03 11.53
CA THR A 218 -8.68 22.33 11.23
C THR A 218 -9.43 22.85 12.45
N PHE A 219 -10.22 22.00 13.09
CA PHE A 219 -10.97 22.36 14.30
C PHE A 219 -10.02 22.85 15.41
N TYR A 220 -8.98 22.08 15.70
CA TYR A 220 -8.01 22.42 16.75
C TYR A 220 -7.33 23.77 16.51
N VAL A 221 -6.83 23.97 15.29
CA VAL A 221 -6.10 25.19 14.92
C VAL A 221 -7.03 26.42 14.95
N THR A 222 -8.19 26.29 14.31
CA THR A 222 -9.16 27.38 14.20
C THR A 222 -9.73 27.75 15.57
N TRP A 223 -10.06 26.75 16.40
CA TRP A 223 -10.55 26.97 17.75
C TRP A 223 -9.56 27.76 18.61
N LYS A 224 -8.28 27.41 18.53
CA LYS A 224 -7.22 28.08 19.30
C LYS A 224 -7.10 29.55 18.94
N GLU A 225 -7.18 29.91 17.66
CA GLU A 225 -7.05 31.29 17.19
C GLU A 225 -8.36 32.10 17.45
N ILE A 226 -9.53 31.49 17.28
CA ILE A 226 -10.82 32.19 17.50
C ILE A 226 -11.11 32.45 18.98
N LYS A 227 -10.56 31.68 19.92
CA LYS A 227 -10.80 31.83 21.35
C LYS A 227 -10.32 33.17 21.94
N GLU A 228 -9.54 33.95 21.21
CA GLU A 228 -9.08 35.28 21.67
C GLU A 228 -10.26 36.25 21.91
N LYS A 229 -10.10 37.13 22.92
CA LYS A 229 -11.11 38.15 23.25
C LYS A 229 -11.33 39.16 22.13
N PRO A 230 -12.55 39.69 21.89
CA PRO A 230 -12.85 40.63 20.82
C PRO A 230 -11.90 41.86 20.81
N ALA A 231 -11.64 42.44 21.97
CA ALA A 231 -10.75 43.60 22.10
C ALA A 231 -9.33 43.36 21.55
N ASN A 232 -8.80 42.15 21.70
CA ASN A 232 -7.48 41.77 21.19
C ASN A 232 -7.50 41.50 19.67
N LEU A 233 -8.67 41.22 19.08
CA LEU A 233 -8.81 40.98 17.65
C LEU A 233 -8.73 42.29 16.82
N PHE A 234 -9.06 43.43 17.41
CA PHE A 234 -8.93 44.75 16.76
C PHE A 234 -7.51 45.30 16.80
N GLN A 235 -6.66 44.81 17.72
CA GLN A 235 -5.27 45.24 17.78
C GLN A 235 -4.40 44.40 16.84
N ALA A 236 -3.44 45.03 16.18
CA ALA A 236 -2.44 44.30 15.39
C ALA A 236 -1.66 43.36 16.31
N LYS A 237 -1.52 42.09 15.92
CA LYS A 237 -0.73 41.13 16.68
C LYS A 237 0.73 41.56 16.66
N ALA A 238 1.24 41.98 17.81
CA ALA A 238 2.68 42.31 17.92
C ALA A 238 3.53 41.10 17.51
N PRO A 239 4.62 41.30 16.75
CA PRO A 239 5.52 40.20 16.44
C PRO A 239 5.98 39.54 17.72
N LYS A 240 5.90 38.23 17.82
CA LYS A 240 6.46 37.49 18.97
C LYS A 240 7.96 37.80 18.98
N ALA A 241 8.43 38.45 20.05
CA ALA A 241 9.86 38.57 20.27
C ALA A 241 10.47 37.14 20.32
N GLY A 242 11.42 36.91 19.43
CA GLY A 242 12.14 35.63 19.45
C GLY A 242 12.78 35.49 20.84
N LYS A 243 12.60 34.34 21.47
CA LYS A 243 13.40 33.98 22.64
C LYS A 243 14.83 33.81 22.15
N THR A 244 15.69 34.75 22.48
CA THR A 244 17.16 34.57 22.48
C THR A 244 17.52 33.49 23.47
#